data_a3e779517658101faad9f802849297c9
#
_entry.id   a3e779517658101faad9f802849297c9
#
_cell.length_a   1.000
_cell.length_b   1.000
_cell.length_c   1.000
_cell.angle_alpha   90.00
_cell.angle_beta   90.00
_cell.angle_gamma   90.00
#
_symmetry.space_group_name_H-M   'P 1'
#
loop_
_entity.id
_entity.type
_entity.pdbx_description
1 polymer ?
#
loop_
_entity_poly.entity_id
_entity_poly.type
_entity_poly.pdbx_seq_one_letter_code
_entity_poly.pdbx_strand_id
1 'polypeptide(L)'
;MKTRLLFFLVASSFVVGLAQASHHKGDRPLNVLMIAIDDLKPIGSVFAEDPENFLQHVYPNKKLRTEVANRMTPNIQRLADQGITFMNAYCASPACNPSRAALMTGIRPHKSGLTTNAGGIFFRDYMYAGVRYLENAQTMPQYLRKHGWYTASTGKIFHRWSDYHHSDNPRSWTDWVNVTSSAGERVPSKWESSGLKWGQEGDDDASFTLLDDYRKADFMATVLETGQASHEGITFQVSKDQPFFLALGIFRPHLPFYATKDLLDLFPVEEMNITYDLLEMYKNDGDDVPEFAFNWSGLARDEKGDPILGNDRFTTMLRHGLSIDRNQGDLEGWKNMLQHYFASCAIADRAVGRILDGLEKSPYADNTLVILWSDHGYALGEKLHMTKFALWDDANQINFFVKDPRNPQSAGKRSYRPVSLIDIYPTVMSMAGLDLPDPRITGHDLTPLFVNPDANWEVPAQSTYGDVANNMIRTEERKLIQYMDGGREVYDMLKDPEEFDNLAGKSVVVKTEAELEKLLEIAIEEGSYSSN
;
A
#
# COMPACT_ATOMS: atom_id res chain seq x y z
N MET A 1 32.19 -43.32 -51.82
CA MET A 1 30.84 -43.13 -51.28
C MET A 1 30.94 -42.24 -50.07
N LYS A 2 30.60 -40.97 -50.22
CA LYS A 2 30.59 -39.98 -49.09
C LYS A 2 29.12 -39.62 -48.81
N THR A 3 28.63 -40.10 -47.71
CA THR A 3 27.28 -39.80 -47.24
C THR A 3 27.30 -38.46 -46.52
N ARG A 4 26.58 -37.44 -47.05
CA ARG A 4 26.35 -36.15 -46.40
C ARG A 4 25.11 -36.25 -45.54
N LEU A 5 25.28 -36.04 -44.24
CA LEU A 5 24.20 -35.87 -43.29
C LEU A 5 23.69 -34.41 -43.38
N LEU A 6 22.44 -34.23 -43.75
CA LEU A 6 21.76 -32.92 -43.77
C LEU A 6 21.10 -32.71 -42.39
N PHE A 7 21.57 -31.72 -41.64
CA PHE A 7 20.87 -31.24 -40.43
C PHE A 7 19.80 -30.25 -40.86
N PHE A 8 18.53 -30.59 -40.64
CA PHE A 8 17.40 -29.64 -40.68
C PHE A 8 17.35 -28.89 -39.35
N LEU A 9 17.67 -27.59 -39.36
CA LEU A 9 17.30 -26.66 -38.29
C LEU A 9 15.81 -26.31 -38.48
N VAL A 10 14.97 -26.77 -37.57
CA VAL A 10 13.60 -26.27 -37.43
C VAL A 10 13.65 -25.03 -36.55
N ALA A 11 13.61 -23.86 -37.17
CA ALA A 11 13.40 -22.60 -36.48
C ALA A 11 11.90 -22.50 -36.14
N SER A 12 11.50 -22.81 -34.92
CA SER A 12 10.18 -22.52 -34.41
C SER A 12 10.10 -21.03 -34.09
N SER A 13 9.51 -20.28 -35.00
CA SER A 13 9.14 -18.88 -34.76
C SER A 13 7.99 -18.84 -33.76
N PHE A 14 8.26 -18.55 -32.50
CA PHE A 14 7.26 -18.14 -31.55
C PHE A 14 6.77 -16.75 -31.96
N VAL A 15 5.62 -16.69 -32.59
CA VAL A 15 4.86 -15.45 -32.74
C VAL A 15 4.20 -15.18 -31.40
N VAL A 16 4.82 -14.37 -30.58
CA VAL A 16 4.16 -13.74 -29.43
C VAL A 16 3.14 -12.77 -30.02
N GLY A 17 1.89 -13.17 -30.05
CA GLY A 17 0.79 -12.30 -30.39
C GLY A 17 0.64 -11.26 -29.29
N LEU A 18 1.26 -10.10 -29.45
CA LEU A 18 0.90 -8.90 -28.73
C LEU A 18 -0.57 -8.60 -29.11
N ALA A 19 -1.48 -8.91 -28.19
CA ALA A 19 -2.81 -8.36 -28.22
C ALA A 19 -2.69 -6.85 -28.00
N GLN A 20 -2.46 -6.09 -29.05
CA GLN A 20 -2.64 -4.66 -29.03
C GLN A 20 -4.12 -4.42 -28.72
N ALA A 21 -4.39 -3.86 -27.54
CA ALA A 21 -5.68 -3.29 -27.23
C ALA A 21 -5.99 -2.27 -28.34
N SER A 22 -6.95 -2.60 -29.21
CA SER A 22 -7.36 -1.72 -30.29
C SER A 22 -8.07 -0.52 -29.68
N HIS A 23 -7.35 0.57 -29.49
CA HIS A 23 -7.98 1.85 -29.21
C HIS A 23 -8.86 2.22 -30.41
N HIS A 24 -10.16 2.13 -30.23
CA HIS A 24 -11.11 2.67 -31.18
C HIS A 24 -10.90 4.18 -31.27
N LYS A 25 -10.53 4.67 -32.46
CA LYS A 25 -10.48 6.09 -32.78
C LYS A 25 -11.91 6.66 -32.65
N GLY A 26 -12.23 7.22 -31.48
CA GLY A 26 -13.54 7.80 -31.18
C GLY A 26 -13.96 7.81 -29.72
N ASP A 27 -13.29 7.01 -28.86
CA ASP A 27 -13.61 6.99 -27.45
C ASP A 27 -12.97 8.16 -26.70
N ARG A 28 -13.76 8.81 -25.83
CA ARG A 28 -13.24 9.85 -24.93
C ARG A 28 -12.10 9.29 -24.10
N PRO A 29 -11.01 10.07 -23.85
CA PRO A 29 -9.96 9.67 -22.93
C PRO A 29 -10.56 9.28 -21.58
N LEU A 30 -10.01 8.23 -20.96
CA LEU A 30 -10.46 7.72 -19.67
C LEU A 30 -10.10 8.72 -18.57
N ASN A 31 -11.03 9.03 -17.69
CA ASN A 31 -10.71 9.76 -16.46
C ASN A 31 -10.08 8.81 -15.45
N VAL A 32 -9.32 9.35 -14.50
CA VAL A 32 -8.74 8.59 -13.38
C VAL A 32 -9.13 9.23 -12.06
N LEU A 33 -9.68 8.42 -11.16
CA LEU A 33 -9.86 8.72 -9.75
C LEU A 33 -8.92 7.83 -8.94
N MET A 34 -7.91 8.43 -8.34
CA MET A 34 -6.93 7.74 -7.49
C MET A 34 -7.25 8.00 -6.02
N ILE A 35 -7.35 6.94 -5.23
CA ILE A 35 -7.62 7.00 -3.78
C ILE A 35 -6.45 6.35 -3.06
N ALA A 36 -5.73 7.14 -2.27
CA ALA A 36 -4.61 6.70 -1.44
C ALA A 36 -5.04 6.63 0.02
N ILE A 37 -4.76 5.52 0.70
CA ILE A 37 -5.03 5.36 2.14
C ILE A 37 -3.70 5.13 2.85
N ASP A 38 -3.45 5.88 3.93
CA ASP A 38 -2.18 5.86 4.66
C ASP A 38 -2.20 4.82 5.78
N ASP A 39 -1.18 3.96 5.86
CA ASP A 39 -1.03 2.93 6.91
C ASP A 39 -2.17 1.87 6.95
N LEU A 40 -2.90 1.63 5.87
CA LEU A 40 -3.97 0.61 5.87
C LEU A 40 -3.41 -0.78 5.56
N LYS A 41 -3.40 -1.65 6.59
CA LYS A 41 -3.11 -3.07 6.43
C LYS A 41 -4.19 -3.76 5.58
N PRO A 42 -3.86 -4.79 4.75
CA PRO A 42 -4.83 -5.64 4.08
C PRO A 42 -5.65 -6.50 5.07
N ILE A 43 -6.60 -5.85 5.75
CA ILE A 43 -7.57 -6.46 6.66
C ILE A 43 -8.97 -5.95 6.29
N GLY A 44 -10.00 -6.46 6.96
CA GLY A 44 -11.38 -6.08 6.67
C GLY A 44 -12.07 -7.07 5.73
N SER A 45 -13.18 -6.65 5.13
CA SER A 45 -14.14 -7.57 4.47
C SER A 45 -13.54 -8.38 3.32
N VAL A 46 -12.68 -7.76 2.49
CA VAL A 46 -12.09 -8.41 1.31
C VAL A 46 -11.12 -9.52 1.68
N PHE A 47 -10.39 -9.33 2.79
CA PHE A 47 -9.29 -10.20 3.22
C PHE A 47 -9.64 -11.11 4.41
N ALA A 48 -10.84 -10.99 5.00
CA ALA A 48 -11.21 -11.68 6.24
C ALA A 48 -11.12 -13.21 6.20
N GLU A 49 -11.20 -13.79 5.01
CA GLU A 49 -11.15 -15.24 4.80
C GLU A 49 -9.75 -15.74 4.39
N ASP A 50 -8.79 -14.84 4.15
CA ASP A 50 -7.44 -15.24 3.78
C ASP A 50 -6.74 -15.91 4.96
N PRO A 51 -6.02 -17.03 4.74
CA PRO A 51 -5.39 -17.82 5.81
C PRO A 51 -4.39 -17.02 6.65
N GLU A 52 -3.67 -16.08 6.02
CA GLU A 52 -2.67 -15.23 6.62
C GLU A 52 -3.22 -13.94 7.24
N ASN A 53 -4.54 -13.76 7.24
CA ASN A 53 -5.11 -12.51 7.73
C ASN A 53 -5.06 -12.43 9.26
N PHE A 54 -4.45 -11.39 9.79
CA PHE A 54 -4.33 -11.13 11.23
C PHE A 54 -5.66 -11.22 12.01
N LEU A 55 -6.78 -10.89 11.35
CA LEU A 55 -8.10 -11.03 11.97
C LEU A 55 -8.45 -12.48 12.36
N GLN A 56 -7.78 -13.49 11.77
CA GLN A 56 -8.00 -14.89 12.17
C GLN A 56 -7.52 -15.17 13.60
N HIS A 57 -6.46 -14.50 14.02
CA HIS A 57 -5.94 -14.58 15.38
C HIS A 57 -6.80 -13.77 16.36
N VAL A 58 -7.21 -12.56 15.96
CA VAL A 58 -8.04 -11.68 16.79
C VAL A 58 -9.47 -12.21 16.92
N TYR A 59 -10.04 -12.76 15.85
CA TYR A 59 -11.39 -13.30 15.81
C TYR A 59 -11.39 -14.71 15.18
N PRO A 60 -11.01 -15.77 15.94
CA PRO A 60 -10.94 -17.14 15.41
C PRO A 60 -12.29 -17.66 14.91
N ASN A 61 -13.39 -17.19 15.50
CA ASN A 61 -14.73 -17.54 15.03
C ASN A 61 -15.01 -16.87 13.68
N LYS A 62 -15.12 -17.68 12.62
CA LYS A 62 -15.32 -17.22 11.24
C LYS A 62 -16.52 -16.27 11.09
N LYS A 63 -17.67 -16.57 11.72
CA LYS A 63 -18.87 -15.75 11.63
C LYS A 63 -18.63 -14.37 12.22
N LEU A 64 -18.09 -14.31 13.44
CA LEU A 64 -17.76 -13.05 14.10
C LEU A 64 -16.72 -12.25 13.32
N ARG A 65 -15.67 -12.93 12.83
CA ARG A 65 -14.62 -12.29 11.99
C ARG A 65 -15.22 -11.63 10.75
N THR A 66 -16.09 -12.35 10.03
CA THR A 66 -16.77 -11.78 8.85
C THR A 66 -17.67 -10.61 9.22
N GLU A 67 -18.39 -10.69 10.34
CA GLU A 67 -19.23 -9.58 10.82
C GLU A 67 -18.38 -8.34 11.17
N VAL A 68 -17.29 -8.51 11.91
CA VAL A 68 -16.37 -7.43 12.28
C VAL A 68 -15.71 -6.82 11.03
N ALA A 69 -15.22 -7.65 10.12
CA ALA A 69 -14.62 -7.20 8.88
C ALA A 69 -15.59 -6.37 8.03
N ASN A 70 -16.85 -6.79 7.95
CA ASN A 70 -17.90 -6.05 7.22
C ASN A 70 -18.30 -4.74 7.91
N ARG A 71 -18.13 -4.61 9.23
CA ARG A 71 -18.28 -3.33 9.92
C ARG A 71 -17.10 -2.39 9.63
N MET A 72 -15.91 -2.95 9.40
CA MET A 72 -14.67 -2.19 9.20
C MET A 72 -14.59 -1.56 7.80
N THR A 73 -14.80 -2.34 6.73
CA THR A 73 -14.52 -1.90 5.36
C THR A 73 -15.61 -2.25 4.33
N PRO A 74 -16.90 -1.91 4.57
CA PRO A 74 -17.98 -2.25 3.65
C PRO A 74 -17.90 -1.52 2.30
N ASN A 75 -17.34 -0.31 2.25
CA ASN A 75 -17.23 0.47 1.01
C ASN A 75 -16.03 0.04 0.15
N ILE A 76 -14.95 -0.40 0.79
CA ILE A 76 -13.83 -1.05 0.07
C ILE A 76 -14.33 -2.37 -0.52
N GLN A 77 -15.16 -3.15 0.19
CA GLN A 77 -15.81 -4.33 -0.37
C GLN A 77 -16.67 -3.97 -1.59
N ARG A 78 -17.48 -2.90 -1.51
CA ARG A 78 -18.27 -2.42 -2.65
C ARG A 78 -17.40 -2.12 -3.88
N LEU A 79 -16.22 -1.51 -3.69
CA LEU A 79 -15.27 -1.28 -4.78
C LEU A 79 -14.70 -2.60 -5.32
N ALA A 80 -14.33 -3.52 -4.46
CA ALA A 80 -13.83 -4.85 -4.84
C ALA A 80 -14.89 -5.64 -5.66
N ASP A 81 -16.16 -5.55 -5.28
CA ASP A 81 -17.26 -6.20 -6.00
C ASP A 81 -17.48 -5.59 -7.40
N GLN A 82 -17.02 -4.36 -7.64
CA GLN A 82 -17.15 -3.64 -8.91
C GLN A 82 -15.89 -3.69 -9.79
N GLY A 83 -14.79 -4.23 -9.29
CA GLY A 83 -13.50 -4.25 -9.96
C GLY A 83 -12.68 -5.51 -9.69
N ILE A 84 -11.38 -5.43 -9.94
CA ILE A 84 -10.41 -6.47 -9.60
C ILE A 84 -9.68 -6.11 -8.33
N THR A 85 -9.45 -7.11 -7.47
CA THR A 85 -8.59 -7.04 -6.29
C THR A 85 -7.28 -7.74 -6.56
N PHE A 86 -6.15 -7.10 -6.27
CA PHE A 86 -4.84 -7.72 -6.28
C PHE A 86 -4.50 -8.20 -4.86
N MET A 87 -4.60 -9.51 -4.64
CA MET A 87 -4.43 -10.12 -3.33
C MET A 87 -2.96 -10.10 -2.88
N ASN A 88 -2.02 -10.27 -3.83
CA ASN A 88 -0.58 -10.24 -3.60
C ASN A 88 0.03 -8.94 -4.16
N ALA A 89 -0.42 -7.81 -3.62
CA ALA A 89 0.12 -6.50 -3.99
C ALA A 89 1.10 -6.00 -2.93
N TYR A 90 2.22 -5.41 -3.37
CA TYR A 90 3.32 -5.00 -2.49
C TYR A 90 3.73 -3.55 -2.73
N CYS A 91 4.04 -2.86 -1.64
CA CYS A 91 4.61 -1.52 -1.72
C CYS A 91 6.04 -1.55 -2.29
N ALA A 92 6.50 -0.42 -2.82
CA ALA A 92 7.91 -0.30 -3.23
C ALA A 92 8.87 -0.13 -2.03
N SER A 93 8.32 0.27 -0.88
CA SER A 93 9.01 0.41 0.40
C SER A 93 8.00 0.44 1.54
N PRO A 94 8.24 -0.22 2.69
CA PRO A 94 7.36 -0.15 3.86
C PRO A 94 7.52 1.16 4.63
N ALA A 95 7.49 2.28 3.91
CA ALA A 95 7.56 3.64 4.45
C ALA A 95 6.89 4.62 3.48
N CYS A 96 6.13 5.57 4.02
CA CYS A 96 5.26 6.45 3.23
C CYS A 96 6.02 7.23 2.15
N ASN A 97 7.14 7.91 2.52
CA ASN A 97 7.86 8.78 1.58
C ASN A 97 8.43 8.00 0.39
N PRO A 98 9.26 6.95 0.57
CA PRO A 98 9.83 6.21 -0.54
C PRO A 98 8.77 5.45 -1.37
N SER A 99 7.75 4.88 -0.73
CA SER A 99 6.70 4.16 -1.44
C SER A 99 5.90 5.09 -2.36
N ARG A 100 5.44 6.23 -1.84
CA ARG A 100 4.67 7.23 -2.60
C ARG A 100 5.50 7.88 -3.70
N ALA A 101 6.77 8.19 -3.42
CA ALA A 101 7.69 8.72 -4.42
C ALA A 101 7.93 7.72 -5.56
N ALA A 102 8.12 6.43 -5.23
CA ALA A 102 8.32 5.37 -6.22
C ALA A 102 7.09 5.20 -7.12
N LEU A 103 5.88 5.15 -6.56
CA LEU A 103 4.63 5.10 -7.34
C LEU A 103 4.52 6.31 -8.27
N MET A 104 4.73 7.51 -7.74
CA MET A 104 4.51 8.74 -8.51
C MET A 104 5.55 8.97 -9.61
N THR A 105 6.74 8.39 -9.50
CA THR A 105 7.82 8.52 -10.51
C THR A 105 8.03 7.25 -11.34
N GLY A 106 7.54 6.10 -10.89
CA GLY A 106 7.86 4.79 -11.46
C GLY A 106 9.29 4.33 -11.18
N ILE A 107 10.05 5.04 -10.33
CA ILE A 107 11.47 4.76 -10.03
C ILE A 107 11.60 4.13 -8.65
N ARG A 108 12.18 2.94 -8.59
CA ARG A 108 12.32 2.14 -7.36
C ARG A 108 13.24 2.80 -6.32
N PRO A 109 12.99 2.56 -5.00
CA PRO A 109 13.75 3.18 -3.91
C PRO A 109 15.26 2.86 -3.95
N HIS A 110 15.68 1.64 -4.29
CA HIS A 110 17.10 1.30 -4.40
C HIS A 110 17.83 2.05 -5.53
N LYS A 111 17.10 2.52 -6.55
CA LYS A 111 17.64 3.38 -7.63
C LYS A 111 17.66 4.84 -7.23
N SER A 112 16.57 5.32 -6.65
CA SER A 112 16.46 6.73 -6.24
C SER A 112 17.30 7.07 -5.01
N GLY A 113 17.67 6.07 -4.20
CA GLY A 113 18.30 6.26 -2.89
C GLY A 113 17.33 6.76 -1.82
N LEU A 114 16.06 6.97 -2.15
CA LEU A 114 15.03 7.37 -1.21
C LEU A 114 14.43 6.12 -0.56
N THR A 115 15.02 5.66 0.53
CA THR A 115 14.70 4.38 1.17
C THR A 115 14.03 4.52 2.54
N THR A 116 13.86 5.75 3.05
CA THR A 116 13.29 6.00 4.39
C THR A 116 12.44 7.28 4.41
N ASN A 117 11.74 7.48 5.54
CA ASN A 117 11.08 8.76 5.85
C ASN A 117 12.03 9.78 6.49
N ALA A 118 13.31 9.41 6.68
CA ALA A 118 14.25 10.15 7.53
C ALA A 118 14.64 11.53 6.98
N GLY A 119 15.03 12.39 7.90
CA GLY A 119 15.83 13.58 7.63
C GLY A 119 15.09 14.81 7.14
N GLY A 120 13.75 14.80 7.08
CA GLY A 120 13.01 15.95 6.54
C GLY A 120 13.30 16.22 5.08
N ILE A 121 14.01 15.33 4.39
CA ILE A 121 14.24 15.37 2.96
C ILE A 121 13.01 14.79 2.28
N PHE A 122 12.28 15.67 1.61
CA PHE A 122 11.05 15.31 0.94
C PHE A 122 11.32 14.98 -0.52
N PHE A 123 10.39 14.31 -1.16
CA PHE A 123 10.45 13.96 -2.57
C PHE A 123 10.94 15.12 -3.45
N ARG A 124 10.43 16.32 -3.21
CA ARG A 124 10.85 17.52 -3.95
C ARG A 124 12.33 17.87 -3.74
N ASP A 125 12.83 17.74 -2.52
CA ASP A 125 14.22 18.07 -2.20
C ASP A 125 15.18 17.08 -2.88
N TYR A 126 14.80 15.80 -2.97
CA TYR A 126 15.53 14.80 -3.77
C TYR A 126 15.52 15.14 -5.26
N MET A 127 14.41 15.64 -5.78
CA MET A 127 14.30 16.05 -7.19
C MET A 127 15.18 17.28 -7.51
N TYR A 128 15.44 18.13 -6.51
CA TYR A 128 16.22 19.37 -6.67
C TYR A 128 17.61 19.33 -6.05
N ALA A 129 17.88 18.45 -5.09
CA ALA A 129 19.16 18.35 -4.40
C ALA A 129 20.28 17.66 -5.21
N GLY A 130 20.08 17.44 -6.52
CA GLY A 130 21.07 16.83 -7.39
C GLY A 130 21.28 15.33 -7.12
N VAL A 131 20.29 14.64 -6.54
CA VAL A 131 20.24 13.19 -6.56
C VAL A 131 20.03 12.79 -8.01
N ARG A 132 21.11 12.48 -8.71
CA ARG A 132 21.17 12.29 -10.17
C ARG A 132 20.08 11.35 -10.70
N TYR A 133 19.65 10.40 -9.88
CA TYR A 133 18.69 9.40 -10.33
C TYR A 133 17.25 9.91 -10.43
N LEU A 134 16.85 10.92 -9.66
CA LEU A 134 15.53 11.57 -9.77
C LEU A 134 15.58 12.87 -10.58
N GLU A 135 16.77 13.30 -11.00
CA GLU A 135 16.90 14.49 -11.83
C GLU A 135 16.06 14.34 -13.11
N ASN A 136 15.24 15.34 -13.38
CA ASN A 136 14.30 15.36 -14.51
C ASN A 136 13.24 14.26 -14.55
N ALA A 137 13.09 13.42 -13.51
CA ALA A 137 11.96 12.50 -13.43
C ALA A 137 10.63 13.25 -13.47
N GLN A 138 9.65 12.70 -14.16
CA GLN A 138 8.30 13.26 -14.24
C GLN A 138 7.35 12.44 -13.39
N THR A 139 6.61 13.11 -12.52
CA THR A 139 5.54 12.41 -11.79
C THR A 139 4.40 12.06 -12.76
N MET A 140 3.69 10.98 -12.46
CA MET A 140 2.53 10.54 -13.25
C MET A 140 1.53 11.67 -13.50
N PRO A 141 1.04 12.43 -12.47
CA PRO A 141 0.12 13.53 -12.73
C PRO A 141 0.78 14.67 -13.52
N GLN A 142 2.08 14.95 -13.32
CA GLN A 142 2.80 15.95 -14.13
C GLN A 142 2.82 15.57 -15.62
N TYR A 143 3.04 14.30 -15.92
CA TYR A 143 3.09 13.81 -17.29
C TYR A 143 1.70 13.84 -17.95
N LEU A 144 0.66 13.39 -17.26
CA LEU A 144 -0.73 13.50 -17.71
C LEU A 144 -1.13 14.95 -17.98
N ARG A 145 -0.77 15.89 -17.07
CA ARG A 145 -1.03 17.33 -17.24
C ARG A 145 -0.38 17.89 -18.51
N LYS A 146 0.86 17.48 -18.82
CA LYS A 146 1.55 17.87 -20.05
C LYS A 146 0.84 17.38 -21.31
N HIS A 147 0.04 16.30 -21.19
CA HIS A 147 -0.76 15.73 -22.29
C HIS A 147 -2.23 16.19 -22.26
N GLY A 148 -2.50 17.32 -21.61
CA GLY A 148 -3.80 17.98 -21.66
C GLY A 148 -4.83 17.50 -20.64
N TRP A 149 -4.44 16.68 -19.66
CA TRP A 149 -5.31 16.27 -18.56
C TRP A 149 -5.44 17.39 -17.52
N TYR A 150 -6.64 17.55 -16.99
CA TYR A 150 -6.82 18.31 -15.74
C TYR A 150 -6.36 17.45 -14.57
N THR A 151 -5.44 17.95 -13.75
CA THR A 151 -4.90 17.19 -12.60
C THR A 151 -5.14 17.96 -11.31
N ALA A 152 -5.82 17.30 -10.34
CA ALA A 152 -6.08 17.95 -9.06
C ALA A 152 -6.00 16.96 -7.89
N SER A 153 -5.57 17.45 -6.73
CA SER A 153 -5.50 16.61 -5.53
C SER A 153 -5.81 17.33 -4.23
N THR A 154 -6.32 16.55 -3.27
CA THR A 154 -6.45 16.95 -1.87
C THR A 154 -5.99 15.81 -0.95
N GLY A 155 -5.47 16.16 0.23
CA GLY A 155 -4.98 15.20 1.21
C GLY A 155 -3.61 14.62 0.90
N LYS A 156 -3.29 13.47 1.53
CA LYS A 156 -1.95 12.88 1.52
C LYS A 156 -1.73 11.98 0.30
N ILE A 157 -1.29 12.56 -0.81
CA ILE A 157 -0.83 11.82 -2.00
C ILE A 157 0.68 11.64 -1.95
N PHE A 158 1.46 12.70 -1.76
CA PHE A 158 2.86 12.65 -1.37
C PHE A 158 3.02 12.56 0.16
N HIS A 159 4.23 12.33 0.65
CA HIS A 159 4.45 12.12 2.08
C HIS A 159 4.06 13.32 2.96
N ARG A 160 4.34 14.56 2.52
CA ARG A 160 3.79 15.78 3.14
C ARG A 160 2.63 16.31 2.33
N TRP A 161 1.51 16.46 2.98
CA TRP A 161 0.23 16.86 2.41
C TRP A 161 -0.26 18.23 2.91
N SER A 162 0.31 18.73 4.01
CA SER A 162 -0.09 20.00 4.65
C SER A 162 0.62 21.23 4.08
N ASP A 163 1.60 21.02 3.20
CA ASP A 163 2.48 22.07 2.71
C ASP A 163 2.45 22.14 1.19
N TYR A 164 2.18 23.32 0.65
CA TYR A 164 2.11 23.59 -0.78
C TYR A 164 3.31 23.06 -1.56
N HIS A 165 4.50 23.19 -1.00
CA HIS A 165 5.74 22.77 -1.66
C HIS A 165 5.95 21.25 -1.60
N HIS A 166 5.55 20.60 -0.54
CA HIS A 166 5.78 19.16 -0.33
C HIS A 166 4.74 18.25 -0.97
N SER A 167 3.59 18.82 -1.38
CA SER A 167 2.59 18.13 -2.21
C SER A 167 2.93 18.08 -3.69
N ASP A 168 4.14 18.54 -4.08
CA ASP A 168 4.62 18.70 -5.46
C ASP A 168 3.78 19.70 -6.29
N ASN A 169 3.24 20.72 -5.62
CA ASN A 169 2.55 21.83 -6.28
C ASN A 169 3.54 22.97 -6.62
N PRO A 170 3.44 23.63 -7.77
CA PRO A 170 2.42 23.48 -8.83
C PRO A 170 2.85 22.51 -9.95
N ARG A 171 3.84 21.68 -9.70
CA ARG A 171 4.49 20.87 -10.74
C ARG A 171 3.58 19.72 -11.22
N SER A 172 3.06 18.93 -10.28
CA SER A 172 2.21 17.76 -10.57
C SER A 172 0.75 18.13 -10.81
N TRP A 173 0.26 19.19 -10.20
CA TRP A 173 -1.16 19.51 -10.15
C TRP A 173 -1.51 20.80 -10.89
N THR A 174 -2.64 20.82 -11.57
CA THR A 174 -3.30 22.06 -12.04
C THR A 174 -3.83 22.81 -10.83
N ASP A 175 -4.56 22.12 -9.96
CA ASP A 175 -5.07 22.66 -8.72
C ASP A 175 -4.78 21.70 -7.55
N TRP A 176 -4.43 22.28 -6.41
CA TRP A 176 -4.20 21.58 -5.17
C TRP A 176 -4.76 22.38 -4.00
N VAL A 177 -5.46 21.70 -3.10
CA VAL A 177 -5.94 22.31 -1.85
C VAL A 177 -5.93 21.27 -0.74
N ASN A 178 -5.53 21.67 0.46
CA ASN A 178 -5.68 20.84 1.65
C ASN A 178 -7.01 21.18 2.32
N VAL A 179 -8.03 20.40 2.01
CA VAL A 179 -9.37 20.61 2.59
C VAL A 179 -9.34 20.22 4.06
N THR A 180 -9.46 21.20 4.93
CA THR A 180 -9.49 21.04 6.38
C THR A 180 -10.65 21.81 6.99
N SER A 181 -10.96 21.54 8.25
CA SER A 181 -11.90 22.35 9.01
C SER A 181 -11.28 23.71 9.35
N SER A 182 -12.03 24.80 9.18
CA SER A 182 -11.61 26.14 9.64
C SER A 182 -11.43 26.24 11.16
N ALA A 183 -12.06 25.33 11.91
CA ALA A 183 -11.88 25.19 13.35
C ALA A 183 -10.76 24.23 13.76
N GLY A 184 -10.04 23.65 12.76
CA GLY A 184 -9.12 22.53 12.96
C GLY A 184 -9.85 21.19 13.11
N GLU A 185 -9.12 20.11 12.91
CA GLU A 185 -9.64 18.77 13.21
C GLU A 185 -9.77 18.61 14.73
N ARG A 186 -10.88 18.07 15.19
CA ARG A 186 -11.03 17.73 16.62
C ARG A 186 -10.10 16.59 16.94
N VAL A 187 -9.35 16.73 18.02
CA VAL A 187 -8.50 15.69 18.57
C VAL A 187 -8.92 15.42 20.01
N PRO A 188 -8.72 14.20 20.52
CA PRO A 188 -9.02 13.90 21.91
C PRO A 188 -8.38 14.88 22.87
N SER A 189 -9.12 15.37 23.84
CA SER A 189 -8.59 16.22 24.93
C SER A 189 -7.65 15.45 25.85
N LYS A 190 -7.77 14.12 25.86
CA LYS A 190 -6.93 13.20 26.60
C LYS A 190 -6.56 11.99 25.74
N TRP A 191 -5.26 11.73 25.63
CA TRP A 191 -4.75 10.53 24.98
C TRP A 191 -4.70 9.38 26.00
N GLU A 192 -5.13 8.18 25.56
CA GLU A 192 -5.09 6.97 26.38
C GLU A 192 -3.70 6.35 26.42
N SER A 193 -2.82 6.74 25.48
CA SER A 193 -1.43 6.31 25.41
C SER A 193 -0.51 7.46 25.01
N SER A 194 0.73 7.44 25.51
CA SER A 194 1.77 8.43 25.18
C SER A 194 2.71 8.01 24.04
N GLY A 195 2.72 6.72 23.67
CA GLY A 195 3.56 6.17 22.60
C GLY A 195 2.88 6.24 21.24
N LEU A 196 2.21 5.16 20.85
CA LEU A 196 1.22 5.22 19.78
C LEU A 196 -0.01 5.90 20.35
N LYS A 197 -0.34 7.07 19.84
CA LYS A 197 -1.45 7.86 20.39
C LYS A 197 -2.77 7.33 19.89
N TRP A 198 -3.66 6.97 20.80
CA TRP A 198 -5.06 6.67 20.53
C TRP A 198 -5.96 7.34 21.54
N GLY A 199 -7.22 7.49 21.23
CA GLY A 199 -8.21 8.12 22.11
C GLY A 199 -9.56 8.29 21.45
N GLN A 200 -10.58 8.59 22.27
CA GLN A 200 -11.93 8.84 21.81
C GLN A 200 -12.14 10.30 21.44
N GLU A 201 -12.77 10.56 20.30
CA GLU A 201 -13.21 11.88 19.87
C GLU A 201 -14.74 11.92 19.71
N GLY A 202 -15.42 12.64 20.61
CA GLY A 202 -16.87 12.81 20.50
C GLY A 202 -17.66 11.53 20.72
N ASP A 203 -18.97 11.66 20.77
CA ASP A 203 -19.89 10.60 21.17
C ASP A 203 -20.78 10.08 20.04
N ASP A 204 -20.86 10.79 18.89
CA ASP A 204 -21.85 10.51 17.85
C ASP A 204 -21.35 10.66 16.40
N ASP A 205 -22.15 10.14 15.47
CA ASP A 205 -21.96 10.20 14.02
C ASP A 205 -21.89 11.65 13.48
N ALA A 206 -22.43 12.65 14.17
CA ALA A 206 -22.34 14.03 13.74
C ALA A 206 -20.90 14.56 13.81
N SER A 207 -20.10 14.05 14.73
CA SER A 207 -18.67 14.39 14.84
C SER A 207 -17.84 13.84 13.68
N PHE A 208 -18.25 12.73 13.05
CA PHE A 208 -17.55 12.11 11.93
C PHE A 208 -17.43 13.03 10.71
N THR A 209 -18.48 13.78 10.37
CA THR A 209 -18.48 14.70 9.22
C THR A 209 -17.53 15.89 9.41
N LEU A 210 -17.01 16.08 10.63
CA LEU A 210 -16.02 17.09 10.95
C LEU A 210 -14.58 16.60 10.77
N LEU A 211 -14.36 15.30 10.56
CA LEU A 211 -13.03 14.75 10.31
C LEU A 211 -12.53 15.18 8.93
N ASP A 212 -11.27 15.56 8.88
CA ASP A 212 -10.65 16.12 7.67
C ASP A 212 -10.68 15.15 6.48
N ASP A 213 -10.53 13.85 6.70
CA ASP A 213 -10.56 12.86 5.62
C ASP A 213 -11.94 12.76 4.96
N TYR A 214 -13.03 12.82 5.76
CA TYR A 214 -14.38 12.86 5.20
C TYR A 214 -14.64 14.16 4.44
N ARG A 215 -14.17 15.31 4.95
CA ARG A 215 -14.30 16.61 4.28
C ARG A 215 -13.59 16.64 2.93
N LYS A 216 -12.39 16.05 2.84
CA LYS A 216 -11.65 15.89 1.58
C LYS A 216 -12.43 15.03 0.59
N ALA A 217 -12.98 13.91 1.07
CA ALA A 217 -13.81 13.02 0.24
C ALA A 217 -15.10 13.71 -0.22
N ASP A 218 -15.78 14.45 0.67
CA ASP A 218 -16.98 15.19 0.35
C ASP A 218 -16.74 16.33 -0.65
N PHE A 219 -15.64 17.08 -0.48
CA PHE A 219 -15.21 18.09 -1.45
C PHE A 219 -14.99 17.48 -2.84
N MET A 220 -14.23 16.40 -2.92
CA MET A 220 -13.94 15.73 -4.19
C MET A 220 -15.20 15.10 -4.81
N ALA A 221 -16.07 14.53 -3.98
CA ALA A 221 -17.37 14.01 -4.43
C ALA A 221 -18.26 15.13 -4.99
N THR A 222 -18.27 16.31 -4.36
CA THR A 222 -18.98 17.49 -4.86
C THR A 222 -18.43 17.94 -6.22
N VAL A 223 -17.11 17.91 -6.41
CA VAL A 223 -16.50 18.18 -7.74
C VAL A 223 -17.05 17.24 -8.80
N LEU A 224 -17.14 15.95 -8.49
CA LEU A 224 -17.67 14.95 -9.43
C LEU A 224 -19.16 15.14 -9.71
N GLU A 225 -19.97 15.37 -8.67
CA GLU A 225 -21.44 15.50 -8.77
C GLU A 225 -21.87 16.76 -9.52
N THR A 226 -21.17 17.90 -9.28
CA THR A 226 -21.60 19.23 -9.77
C THR A 226 -20.70 19.80 -10.87
N GLY A 227 -19.57 19.17 -11.14
CA GLY A 227 -18.54 19.65 -12.06
C GLY A 227 -17.52 20.59 -11.41
N GLN A 228 -17.77 21.12 -10.21
CA GLN A 228 -16.85 22.03 -9.52
C GLN A 228 -17.10 22.08 -8.00
N ALA A 229 -16.04 22.41 -7.25
CA ALA A 229 -16.14 22.83 -5.84
C ALA A 229 -14.99 23.77 -5.49
N SER A 230 -15.20 24.62 -4.48
CA SER A 230 -14.20 25.61 -4.05
C SER A 230 -13.90 25.48 -2.57
N HIS A 231 -12.63 25.62 -2.20
CA HIS A 231 -12.15 25.70 -0.83
C HIS A 231 -10.99 26.68 -0.76
N GLU A 232 -11.02 27.62 0.20
CA GLU A 232 -9.99 28.65 0.41
C GLU A 232 -9.58 29.41 -0.86
N GLY A 233 -10.55 29.68 -1.75
CA GLY A 233 -10.33 30.44 -2.98
C GLY A 233 -9.74 29.61 -4.15
N ILE A 234 -9.47 28.32 -3.95
CA ILE A 234 -9.07 27.38 -5.01
C ILE A 234 -10.31 26.61 -5.47
N THR A 235 -10.53 26.58 -6.79
CA THR A 235 -11.66 25.89 -7.40
C THR A 235 -11.18 24.72 -8.23
N PHE A 236 -11.63 23.51 -7.88
CA PHE A 236 -11.49 22.36 -8.77
C PHE A 236 -12.66 22.37 -9.75
N GLN A 237 -12.35 22.21 -11.04
CA GLN A 237 -13.36 22.20 -12.07
C GLN A 237 -13.08 21.11 -13.11
N VAL A 238 -14.02 20.21 -13.30
CA VAL A 238 -13.96 19.13 -14.29
C VAL A 238 -15.01 19.33 -15.37
N SER A 239 -14.72 18.83 -16.57
CA SER A 239 -15.66 18.89 -17.72
C SER A 239 -15.66 17.58 -18.49
N LYS A 240 -16.66 17.38 -19.37
CA LYS A 240 -16.70 16.22 -20.27
C LYS A 240 -15.74 16.33 -21.45
N ASP A 241 -15.22 17.53 -21.71
CA ASP A 241 -14.39 17.82 -22.89
C ASP A 241 -12.90 17.64 -22.59
N GLN A 242 -12.51 17.52 -21.31
CA GLN A 242 -11.15 17.34 -20.87
C GLN A 242 -11.05 16.15 -19.90
N PRO A 243 -10.17 15.17 -20.16
CA PRO A 243 -9.93 14.11 -19.21
C PRO A 243 -9.30 14.65 -17.91
N PHE A 244 -9.61 14.00 -16.80
CA PHE A 244 -9.07 14.38 -15.50
C PHE A 244 -8.35 13.25 -14.80
N PHE A 245 -7.38 13.63 -13.98
CA PHE A 245 -6.75 12.82 -12.94
C PHE A 245 -7.02 13.50 -11.59
N LEU A 246 -7.96 12.94 -10.84
CA LEU A 246 -8.28 13.39 -9.49
C LEU A 246 -7.67 12.45 -8.46
N ALA A 247 -6.99 13.00 -7.45
CA ALA A 247 -6.34 12.21 -6.41
C ALA A 247 -6.81 12.62 -5.01
N LEU A 248 -7.38 11.68 -4.27
CA LEU A 248 -7.81 11.82 -2.88
C LEU A 248 -6.86 11.07 -1.96
N GLY A 249 -6.19 11.76 -1.05
CA GLY A 249 -5.36 11.18 -0.02
C GLY A 249 -6.05 11.15 1.34
N ILE A 250 -6.36 9.96 1.84
CA ILE A 250 -6.96 9.70 3.14
C ILE A 250 -5.83 9.44 4.13
N PHE A 251 -5.83 10.14 5.27
CA PHE A 251 -4.77 10.05 6.28
C PHE A 251 -4.99 8.87 7.23
N ARG A 252 -6.25 8.57 7.60
CA ARG A 252 -6.57 7.40 8.42
C ARG A 252 -6.30 6.10 7.63
N PRO A 253 -5.85 5.02 8.33
CA PRO A 253 -5.63 4.86 9.77
C PRO A 253 -4.23 5.25 10.27
N HIS A 254 -3.46 6.12 9.60
CA HIS A 254 -2.21 6.61 10.16
C HIS A 254 -2.40 7.20 11.56
N LEU A 255 -1.41 6.99 12.42
CA LEU A 255 -1.37 7.58 13.77
C LEU A 255 -1.56 9.11 13.76
N PRO A 256 -2.20 9.67 14.76
CA PRO A 256 -2.80 9.05 15.96
C PRO A 256 -4.15 8.39 15.66
N PHE A 257 -4.44 7.28 16.35
CA PHE A 257 -5.71 6.56 16.22
C PHE A 257 -6.74 7.18 17.15
N TYR A 258 -7.66 7.95 16.63
CA TYR A 258 -8.81 8.43 17.39
C TYR A 258 -10.08 8.31 16.54
N ALA A 259 -11.17 7.97 17.21
CA ALA A 259 -12.45 7.75 16.59
C ALA A 259 -13.57 8.18 17.52
N THR A 260 -14.75 8.35 16.97
CA THR A 260 -15.95 8.60 17.75
C THR A 260 -16.39 7.34 18.51
N LYS A 261 -17.13 7.52 19.60
CA LYS A 261 -17.55 6.39 20.42
C LYS A 261 -18.38 5.35 19.65
N ASP A 262 -19.28 5.80 18.77
CA ASP A 262 -20.09 4.91 17.93
C ASP A 262 -19.24 4.00 17.02
N LEU A 263 -18.09 4.50 16.55
CA LEU A 263 -17.15 3.71 15.76
C LEU A 263 -16.33 2.76 16.62
N LEU A 264 -15.93 3.16 17.82
CA LEU A 264 -15.23 2.28 18.76
C LEU A 264 -16.13 1.12 19.19
N ASP A 265 -17.42 1.40 19.43
CA ASP A 265 -18.43 0.39 19.82
C ASP A 265 -18.67 -0.69 18.73
N LEU A 266 -18.24 -0.45 17.47
CA LEU A 266 -18.27 -1.48 16.43
C LEU A 266 -17.26 -2.62 16.65
N PHE A 267 -16.25 -2.39 17.49
CA PHE A 267 -15.11 -3.31 17.70
C PHE A 267 -14.89 -3.56 19.21
N PRO A 268 -15.85 -4.18 19.91
CA PRO A 268 -15.76 -4.38 21.36
C PRO A 268 -14.55 -5.25 21.73
N VAL A 269 -13.75 -4.77 22.69
CA VAL A 269 -12.49 -5.42 23.10
C VAL A 269 -12.70 -6.79 23.73
N GLU A 270 -13.85 -7.02 24.33
CA GLU A 270 -14.26 -8.29 24.94
C GLU A 270 -14.48 -9.40 23.90
N GLU A 271 -14.71 -9.08 22.65
CA GLU A 271 -14.85 -10.03 21.56
C GLU A 271 -13.48 -10.45 20.96
N MET A 272 -12.37 -9.75 21.34
CA MET A 272 -11.04 -10.00 20.80
C MET A 272 -10.34 -11.15 21.53
N ASN A 273 -9.87 -12.16 20.77
CA ASN A 273 -9.07 -13.28 21.25
C ASN A 273 -7.58 -12.91 21.32
N ILE A 274 -7.22 -11.90 22.10
CA ILE A 274 -5.83 -11.56 22.38
C ILE A 274 -5.42 -12.26 23.68
N THR A 275 -4.50 -13.21 23.57
CA THR A 275 -4.10 -14.11 24.65
C THR A 275 -2.59 -14.14 24.83
N TYR A 276 -2.12 -14.65 25.97
CA TYR A 276 -0.69 -14.88 26.19
C TYR A 276 -0.14 -15.96 25.23
N ASP A 277 -0.94 -16.94 24.81
CA ASP A 277 -0.52 -17.96 23.85
C ASP A 277 -0.24 -17.31 22.49
N LEU A 278 -1.07 -16.36 22.05
CA LEU A 278 -0.83 -15.58 20.84
C LEU A 278 0.45 -14.74 20.96
N LEU A 279 0.66 -14.08 22.10
CA LEU A 279 1.85 -13.30 22.36
C LEU A 279 3.11 -14.17 22.34
N GLU A 280 3.10 -15.35 22.96
CA GLU A 280 4.22 -16.30 22.93
C GLU A 280 4.43 -16.89 21.53
N MET A 281 3.40 -17.12 20.75
CA MET A 281 3.52 -17.52 19.35
C MET A 281 4.33 -16.50 18.54
N TYR A 282 3.95 -15.23 18.59
CA TYR A 282 4.70 -14.17 17.89
C TYR A 282 6.08 -13.88 18.47
N LYS A 283 6.29 -14.14 19.76
CA LYS A 283 7.61 -14.07 20.37
C LYS A 283 8.54 -15.16 19.83
N ASN A 284 8.04 -16.38 19.69
CA ASN A 284 8.82 -17.51 19.17
C ASN A 284 9.06 -17.41 17.67
N ASP A 285 8.19 -16.74 16.93
CA ASP A 285 8.34 -16.44 15.50
C ASP A 285 9.61 -15.60 15.18
N GLY A 286 10.09 -14.83 16.13
CA GLY A 286 11.34 -14.07 15.97
C GLY A 286 12.64 -14.87 16.20
N ASP A 287 12.59 -16.17 16.52
CA ASP A 287 13.77 -16.93 16.97
C ASP A 287 14.75 -17.29 15.84
N ASP A 288 14.26 -17.43 14.61
CA ASP A 288 15.07 -17.73 13.41
C ASP A 288 15.26 -16.52 12.47
N VAL A 289 14.81 -15.34 12.87
CA VAL A 289 15.07 -14.07 12.16
C VAL A 289 16.53 -13.65 12.33
N PRO A 290 17.24 -13.23 11.26
CA PRO A 290 18.62 -12.72 11.38
C PRO A 290 18.75 -11.58 12.40
N GLU A 291 19.83 -11.57 13.17
CA GLU A 291 20.04 -10.60 14.25
C GLU A 291 19.96 -9.15 13.76
N PHE A 292 20.50 -8.88 12.59
CA PHE A 292 20.40 -7.55 11.96
C PHE A 292 18.94 -7.14 11.75
N ALA A 293 18.14 -8.00 11.15
CA ALA A 293 16.73 -7.77 10.85
C ALA A 293 15.92 -7.54 12.13
N PHE A 294 16.19 -8.38 13.14
CA PHE A 294 15.53 -8.32 14.43
C PHE A 294 15.81 -6.99 15.15
N ASN A 295 17.09 -6.63 15.28
CA ASN A 295 17.50 -5.37 15.91
C ASN A 295 17.05 -4.15 15.10
N TRP A 296 17.10 -4.23 13.77
CA TRP A 296 16.70 -3.17 12.88
C TRP A 296 15.18 -2.87 12.94
N SER A 297 14.38 -3.90 13.18
CA SER A 297 12.94 -3.75 13.43
C SER A 297 12.61 -3.16 14.80
N GLY A 298 13.62 -2.86 15.62
CA GLY A 298 13.48 -2.25 16.95
C GLY A 298 13.22 -3.25 18.06
N LEU A 299 13.47 -4.53 17.78
CA LEU A 299 13.42 -5.63 18.73
C LEU A 299 14.80 -5.80 19.41
N ALA A 300 14.87 -6.55 20.52
CA ALA A 300 16.11 -6.90 21.19
C ALA A 300 16.05 -8.32 21.77
N ARG A 301 17.23 -8.97 21.93
CA ARG A 301 17.33 -10.29 22.54
C ARG A 301 18.04 -10.21 23.90
N ASP A 302 17.72 -11.13 24.79
CA ASP A 302 18.44 -11.30 26.06
C ASP A 302 19.76 -12.07 25.86
N GLU A 303 20.50 -12.31 26.97
CA GLU A 303 21.76 -13.05 26.96
C GLU A 303 21.59 -14.54 26.52
N LYS A 304 20.37 -15.05 26.47
CA LYS A 304 20.05 -16.39 26.00
C LYS A 304 19.62 -16.42 24.54
N GLY A 305 19.45 -15.25 23.91
CA GLY A 305 18.94 -15.10 22.56
C GLY A 305 17.42 -15.00 22.49
N ASP A 306 16.70 -15.01 23.62
CA ASP A 306 15.26 -14.86 23.63
C ASP A 306 14.83 -13.40 23.40
N PRO A 307 13.75 -13.14 22.64
CA PRO A 307 13.20 -11.80 22.46
C PRO A 307 12.86 -11.13 23.78
N ILE A 308 13.41 -9.93 24.00
CA ILE A 308 13.14 -9.14 25.21
C ILE A 308 11.84 -8.35 25.03
N LEU A 309 10.78 -8.82 25.67
CA LEU A 309 9.59 -8.01 25.87
C LEU A 309 9.99 -6.82 26.78
N GLY A 310 10.34 -5.70 26.19
CA GLY A 310 10.65 -4.61 27.09
C GLY A 310 11.38 -3.41 26.55
N ASN A 311 12.07 -3.50 25.44
CA ASN A 311 12.78 -2.38 24.80
C ASN A 311 12.34 -2.13 23.35
N ASP A 312 11.53 -3.03 22.79
CA ASP A 312 10.98 -2.91 21.44
C ASP A 312 9.84 -1.88 21.36
N ARG A 313 9.46 -1.52 20.13
CA ARG A 313 8.35 -0.58 19.89
C ARG A 313 7.02 -1.13 20.39
N PHE A 314 6.80 -2.45 20.27
CA PHE A 314 5.56 -3.09 20.67
C PHE A 314 5.36 -2.99 22.19
N THR A 315 6.36 -3.41 22.99
CA THR A 315 6.28 -3.31 24.46
C THR A 315 6.40 -1.88 24.97
N THR A 316 7.16 -1.01 24.30
CA THR A 316 7.17 0.42 24.63
C THR A 316 5.78 1.03 24.41
N MET A 317 5.09 0.63 23.37
CA MET A 317 3.74 1.04 23.08
C MET A 317 2.74 0.53 24.13
N LEU A 318 2.80 -0.75 24.47
CA LEU A 318 1.96 -1.34 25.51
C LEU A 318 2.21 -0.75 26.89
N ARG A 319 3.45 -0.37 27.22
CA ARG A 319 3.85 0.22 28.51
C ARG A 319 3.31 1.61 28.79
N HIS A 320 3.06 2.40 27.78
CA HIS A 320 2.67 3.80 27.97
C HIS A 320 1.17 4.00 28.26
N GLY A 321 0.39 2.93 28.30
CA GLY A 321 -1.04 2.97 28.62
C GLY A 321 -1.40 2.62 30.07
N LEU A 322 -0.64 1.75 30.74
CA LEU A 322 -0.99 1.20 32.04
C LEU A 322 0.26 0.89 32.89
N SER A 323 0.13 0.82 34.22
CA SER A 323 1.21 0.42 35.14
C SER A 323 1.43 -1.09 35.03
N ILE A 324 2.44 -1.52 34.30
CA ILE A 324 2.67 -2.92 33.97
C ILE A 324 3.76 -3.53 34.84
N ASP A 325 3.51 -4.74 35.35
CA ASP A 325 4.54 -5.67 35.78
C ASP A 325 5.38 -6.04 34.53
N ARG A 326 6.68 -5.77 34.60
CA ARG A 326 7.63 -5.88 33.47
C ARG A 326 7.76 -7.28 32.87
N ASN A 327 7.10 -8.28 33.43
CA ASN A 327 7.17 -9.69 33.03
C ASN A 327 5.90 -10.24 32.37
N GLN A 328 4.84 -9.45 32.30
CA GLN A 328 3.57 -9.84 31.65
C GLN A 328 3.12 -8.70 30.76
N GLY A 329 2.99 -8.94 29.44
CA GLY A 329 2.50 -7.95 28.49
C GLY A 329 1.10 -7.47 28.86
N ASP A 330 0.78 -6.20 28.56
CA ASP A 330 -0.56 -5.66 28.76
C ASP A 330 -1.45 -6.03 27.58
N LEU A 331 -2.17 -7.14 27.68
CA LEU A 331 -3.09 -7.60 26.65
C LEU A 331 -4.27 -6.65 26.46
N GLU A 332 -4.72 -5.96 27.50
CA GLU A 332 -5.80 -4.97 27.39
C GLU A 332 -5.35 -3.73 26.61
N GLY A 333 -4.11 -3.29 26.81
CA GLY A 333 -3.52 -2.21 26.00
C GLY A 333 -3.44 -2.58 24.52
N TRP A 334 -3.09 -3.83 24.21
CA TRP A 334 -3.09 -4.32 22.83
C TRP A 334 -4.49 -4.34 22.21
N LYS A 335 -5.49 -4.90 22.93
CA LYS A 335 -6.90 -4.88 22.48
C LYS A 335 -7.42 -3.46 22.24
N ASN A 336 -7.16 -2.53 23.17
CA ASN A 336 -7.56 -1.13 23.03
C ASN A 336 -6.91 -0.47 21.80
N MET A 337 -5.63 -0.71 21.56
CA MET A 337 -4.95 -0.22 20.37
C MET A 337 -5.59 -0.77 19.09
N LEU A 338 -5.87 -2.08 19.04
CA LEU A 338 -6.53 -2.72 17.91
C LEU A 338 -7.93 -2.14 17.67
N GLN A 339 -8.73 -1.92 18.73
CA GLN A 339 -10.04 -1.28 18.64
C GLN A 339 -9.94 0.09 17.95
N HIS A 340 -9.01 0.92 18.39
CA HIS A 340 -8.80 2.26 17.82
C HIS A 340 -8.27 2.23 16.39
N TYR A 341 -7.39 1.27 16.06
CA TYR A 341 -6.93 1.08 14.69
C TYR A 341 -8.07 0.63 13.77
N PHE A 342 -8.89 -0.35 14.18
CA PHE A 342 -10.03 -0.83 13.39
C PHE A 342 -11.09 0.27 13.20
N ALA A 343 -11.36 1.06 14.24
CA ALA A 343 -12.24 2.22 14.13
C ALA A 343 -11.66 3.28 13.18
N SER A 344 -10.34 3.49 13.17
CA SER A 344 -9.67 4.38 12.22
C SER A 344 -9.76 3.85 10.78
N CYS A 345 -9.69 2.53 10.57
CA CYS A 345 -9.96 1.91 9.26
C CYS A 345 -11.40 2.15 8.81
N ALA A 346 -12.38 2.06 9.72
CA ALA A 346 -13.78 2.36 9.40
C ALA A 346 -14.00 3.84 9.03
N ILE A 347 -13.24 4.77 9.61
CA ILE A 347 -13.25 6.19 9.19
C ILE A 347 -12.76 6.32 7.74
N ALA A 348 -11.64 5.69 7.41
CA ALA A 348 -11.10 5.70 6.05
C ALA A 348 -12.11 5.11 5.06
N ASP A 349 -12.74 3.99 5.40
CA ASP A 349 -13.75 3.34 4.57
C ASP A 349 -14.99 4.21 4.32
N ARG A 350 -15.47 4.96 5.34
CA ARG A 350 -16.58 5.91 5.16
C ARG A 350 -16.21 7.05 4.20
N ALA A 351 -14.96 7.52 4.24
CA ALA A 351 -14.47 8.50 3.26
C ALA A 351 -14.43 7.90 1.84
N VAL A 352 -13.98 6.64 1.70
CA VAL A 352 -14.08 5.89 0.43
C VAL A 352 -15.53 5.80 -0.02
N GLY A 353 -16.47 5.48 0.87
CA GLY A 353 -17.89 5.43 0.56
C GLY A 353 -18.40 6.74 -0.03
N ARG A 354 -18.07 7.87 0.60
CA ARG A 354 -18.51 9.20 0.12
C ARG A 354 -18.01 9.54 -1.28
N ILE A 355 -16.75 9.25 -1.59
CA ILE A 355 -16.20 9.54 -2.92
C ILE A 355 -16.78 8.61 -4.00
N LEU A 356 -17.00 7.33 -3.68
CA LEU A 356 -17.65 6.39 -4.59
C LEU A 356 -19.10 6.79 -4.89
N ASP A 357 -19.86 7.24 -3.87
CA ASP A 357 -21.21 7.76 -4.04
C ASP A 357 -21.24 9.00 -4.96
N GLY A 358 -20.26 9.89 -4.80
CA GLY A 358 -20.12 11.07 -5.66
C GLY A 358 -19.82 10.69 -7.11
N LEU A 359 -18.93 9.72 -7.32
CA LEU A 359 -18.65 9.22 -8.68
C LEU A 359 -19.87 8.55 -9.30
N GLU A 360 -20.57 7.67 -8.58
CA GLU A 360 -21.75 6.95 -9.09
C GLU A 360 -22.89 7.90 -9.50
N LYS A 361 -23.06 9.02 -8.79
CA LYS A 361 -24.05 10.06 -9.13
C LYS A 361 -23.58 11.02 -10.21
N SER A 362 -22.33 10.96 -10.61
CA SER A 362 -21.72 11.90 -11.55
C SER A 362 -21.92 11.49 -13.01
N PRO A 363 -21.81 12.44 -13.95
CA PRO A 363 -21.82 12.12 -15.37
C PRO A 363 -20.52 11.46 -15.87
N TYR A 364 -19.61 11.10 -14.96
CA TYR A 364 -18.29 10.53 -15.25
C TYR A 364 -18.18 9.05 -14.84
N ALA A 365 -19.22 8.48 -14.20
CA ALA A 365 -19.21 7.13 -13.65
C ALA A 365 -18.78 6.04 -14.65
N ASP A 366 -19.27 6.15 -15.91
CA ASP A 366 -19.03 5.16 -16.97
C ASP A 366 -17.70 5.35 -17.71
N ASN A 367 -16.92 6.38 -17.36
CA ASN A 367 -15.66 6.70 -18.04
C ASN A 367 -14.54 7.06 -17.05
N THR A 368 -14.60 6.55 -15.81
CA THR A 368 -13.58 6.82 -14.79
C THR A 368 -12.99 5.52 -14.27
N LEU A 369 -11.67 5.36 -14.50
CA LEU A 369 -10.84 4.35 -13.83
C LEU A 369 -10.70 4.71 -12.37
N VAL A 370 -11.11 3.83 -11.47
CA VAL A 370 -10.90 4.00 -10.04
C VAL A 370 -9.74 3.12 -9.59
N ILE A 371 -8.75 3.71 -8.95
CA ILE A 371 -7.59 3.02 -8.36
C ILE A 371 -7.55 3.35 -6.88
N LEU A 372 -7.72 2.34 -6.02
CA LEU A 372 -7.54 2.47 -4.58
C LEU A 372 -6.32 1.66 -4.15
N TRP A 373 -5.46 2.28 -3.35
CA TRP A 373 -4.24 1.66 -2.84
C TRP A 373 -3.89 2.15 -1.43
N SER A 374 -3.21 1.31 -0.64
CA SER A 374 -2.48 1.77 0.56
C SER A 374 -0.99 1.89 0.24
N ASP A 375 -0.31 2.81 0.90
CA ASP A 375 1.09 3.11 0.59
C ASP A 375 2.07 2.05 1.07
N HIS A 376 1.72 1.31 2.10
CA HIS A 376 2.38 0.10 2.64
C HIS A 376 1.41 -0.65 3.55
N GLY A 377 1.83 -1.78 4.08
CA GLY A 377 1.15 -2.51 5.13
C GLY A 377 1.36 -1.91 6.53
N TYR A 378 0.91 -2.63 7.57
CA TYR A 378 1.02 -2.19 8.95
C TYR A 378 1.00 -3.39 9.90
N ALA A 379 2.09 -3.67 10.58
CA ALA A 379 2.15 -4.71 11.59
C ALA A 379 1.40 -4.29 12.87
N LEU A 380 0.62 -5.20 13.43
CA LEU A 380 -0.26 -4.99 14.58
C LEU A 380 0.14 -5.83 15.80
N GLY A 381 1.34 -6.40 15.77
CA GLY A 381 1.92 -7.25 16.82
C GLY A 381 2.57 -8.52 16.29
N GLU A 382 2.37 -8.85 15.01
CA GLU A 382 3.04 -9.97 14.35
C GLU A 382 4.56 -9.82 14.48
N LYS A 383 5.29 -10.92 14.70
CA LYS A 383 6.74 -10.92 14.99
C LYS A 383 7.15 -9.94 16.11
N LEU A 384 6.24 -9.65 17.05
CA LEU A 384 6.39 -8.57 18.06
C LEU A 384 6.69 -7.20 17.45
N HIS A 385 6.47 -7.05 16.14
CA HIS A 385 6.67 -5.80 15.42
C HIS A 385 5.40 -4.96 15.39
N MET A 386 5.57 -3.66 15.46
CA MET A 386 4.47 -2.70 15.35
C MET A 386 4.77 -1.66 14.28
N THR A 387 3.73 -1.27 13.60
CA THR A 387 3.75 -0.25 12.58
C THR A 387 4.29 -0.76 11.23
N LYS A 388 5.09 0.00 10.58
CA LYS A 388 5.75 -0.22 9.30
C LYS A 388 7.26 -0.37 9.53
N PHE A 389 8.06 -0.33 8.49
CA PHE A 389 9.52 -0.31 8.59
C PHE A 389 10.18 -1.68 8.72
N ALA A 390 9.52 -2.72 8.24
CA ALA A 390 10.06 -4.07 8.12
C ALA A 390 9.83 -4.60 6.69
N LEU A 391 10.58 -5.62 6.27
CA LEU A 391 10.42 -6.24 4.95
C LEU A 391 9.50 -7.47 4.97
N TRP A 392 8.88 -7.78 6.10
CA TRP A 392 7.84 -8.82 6.24
C TRP A 392 6.53 -8.40 5.57
N ASP A 393 5.70 -9.36 5.18
CA ASP A 393 4.45 -9.09 4.44
C ASP A 393 3.50 -8.17 5.22
N ASP A 394 3.46 -8.26 6.55
CA ASP A 394 2.66 -7.36 7.39
C ASP A 394 2.90 -5.87 7.13
N ALA A 395 4.13 -5.50 6.81
CA ALA A 395 4.50 -4.11 6.51
C ALA A 395 4.58 -3.82 5.00
N ASN A 396 4.62 -4.85 4.13
CA ASN A 396 4.83 -4.68 2.69
C ASN A 396 3.61 -4.95 1.83
N GLN A 397 2.74 -5.89 2.24
CA GLN A 397 1.50 -6.18 1.52
C GLN A 397 0.54 -5.00 1.64
N ILE A 398 -0.14 -4.66 0.54
CA ILE A 398 -1.00 -3.48 0.44
C ILE A 398 -2.41 -3.81 -0.03
N ASN A 399 -3.33 -2.93 0.29
CA ASN A 399 -4.62 -2.88 -0.38
C ASN A 399 -4.44 -2.35 -1.80
N PHE A 400 -4.94 -3.07 -2.80
CA PHE A 400 -4.89 -2.61 -4.18
C PHE A 400 -6.10 -3.09 -4.97
N PHE A 401 -6.93 -2.13 -5.39
CA PHE A 401 -8.18 -2.36 -6.11
C PHE A 401 -8.24 -1.49 -7.35
N VAL A 402 -8.75 -2.05 -8.45
CA VAL A 402 -8.94 -1.32 -9.70
C VAL A 402 -10.33 -1.62 -10.25
N LYS A 403 -11.14 -0.56 -10.46
CA LYS A 403 -12.38 -0.63 -11.23
C LYS A 403 -12.15 0.03 -12.58
N ASP A 404 -12.10 -0.79 -13.62
CA ASP A 404 -12.02 -0.33 -15.01
C ASP A 404 -13.41 -0.36 -15.64
N PRO A 405 -14.02 0.81 -15.98
CA PRO A 405 -15.34 0.85 -16.59
C PRO A 405 -15.38 0.23 -17.98
N ARG A 406 -14.23 0.10 -18.66
CA ARG A 406 -14.11 -0.53 -19.98
C ARG A 406 -14.06 -2.06 -19.90
N ASN A 407 -13.80 -2.60 -18.69
CA ASN A 407 -13.70 -4.03 -18.45
C ASN A 407 -14.61 -4.48 -17.28
N PRO A 408 -15.95 -4.39 -17.43
CA PRO A 408 -16.89 -4.77 -16.38
C PRO A 408 -16.80 -6.27 -16.01
N GLN A 409 -16.18 -7.11 -16.85
CA GLN A 409 -15.95 -8.53 -16.54
C GLN A 409 -14.96 -8.75 -15.41
N SER A 410 -14.14 -7.74 -15.04
CA SER A 410 -13.23 -7.80 -13.90
C SER A 410 -13.93 -7.66 -12.55
N ALA A 411 -15.21 -7.31 -12.53
CA ALA A 411 -16.00 -7.11 -11.32
C ALA A 411 -16.00 -8.35 -10.41
N GLY A 412 -15.59 -8.16 -9.16
CA GLY A 412 -15.49 -9.21 -8.14
C GLY A 412 -14.37 -10.23 -8.37
N LYS A 413 -13.47 -10.00 -9.35
CA LYS A 413 -12.33 -10.88 -9.61
C LYS A 413 -11.18 -10.60 -8.63
N ARG A 414 -10.40 -11.66 -8.37
CA ARG A 414 -9.18 -11.60 -7.53
C ARG A 414 -8.00 -12.11 -8.34
N SER A 415 -6.87 -11.40 -8.28
CA SER A 415 -5.60 -11.87 -8.82
C SER A 415 -4.63 -12.13 -7.67
N TYR A 416 -4.02 -13.32 -7.68
CA TYR A 416 -2.97 -13.71 -6.73
C TYR A 416 -1.56 -13.56 -7.33
N ARG A 417 -1.47 -12.94 -8.50
CA ARG A 417 -0.17 -12.60 -9.10
C ARG A 417 0.54 -11.53 -8.27
N PRO A 418 1.83 -11.70 -7.94
CA PRO A 418 2.58 -10.66 -7.23
C PRO A 418 2.71 -9.41 -8.09
N VAL A 419 2.25 -8.28 -7.59
CA VAL A 419 2.32 -6.99 -8.28
C VAL A 419 2.91 -5.93 -7.35
N SER A 420 3.55 -4.93 -7.93
CA SER A 420 4.15 -3.82 -7.19
C SER A 420 3.34 -2.53 -7.35
N LEU A 421 3.35 -1.69 -6.33
CA LEU A 421 2.69 -0.38 -6.37
C LEU A 421 3.20 0.51 -7.52
N ILE A 422 4.46 0.35 -7.94
CA ILE A 422 5.02 1.09 -9.08
C ILE A 422 4.41 0.71 -10.43
N ASP A 423 3.73 -0.44 -10.53
CA ASP A 423 3.07 -0.90 -11.75
C ASP A 423 1.85 -0.02 -12.12
N ILE A 424 1.36 0.79 -11.17
CA ILE A 424 0.28 1.75 -11.41
C ILE A 424 0.68 2.79 -12.46
N TYR A 425 1.94 3.28 -12.45
CA TYR A 425 2.37 4.30 -13.41
C TYR A 425 2.27 3.79 -14.87
N PRO A 426 2.95 2.70 -15.27
CA PRO A 426 2.85 2.19 -16.64
C PRO A 426 1.42 1.76 -17.00
N THR A 427 0.66 1.22 -16.05
CA THR A 427 -0.74 0.86 -16.27
C THR A 427 -1.61 2.07 -16.62
N VAL A 428 -1.49 3.17 -15.87
CA VAL A 428 -2.22 4.41 -16.16
C VAL A 428 -1.78 4.99 -17.51
N MET A 429 -0.49 4.95 -17.85
CA MET A 429 0.00 5.41 -19.16
C MET A 429 -0.57 4.57 -20.30
N SER A 430 -0.53 3.26 -20.19
CA SER A 430 -1.13 2.33 -21.15
C SER A 430 -2.62 2.62 -21.37
N MET A 431 -3.38 2.77 -20.29
CA MET A 431 -4.81 3.08 -20.34
C MET A 431 -5.13 4.48 -20.88
N ALA A 432 -4.21 5.44 -20.69
CA ALA A 432 -4.29 6.78 -21.27
C ALA A 432 -3.86 6.83 -22.74
N GLY A 433 -3.30 5.75 -23.29
CA GLY A 433 -2.75 5.70 -24.64
C GLY A 433 -1.47 6.53 -24.80
N LEU A 434 -0.66 6.62 -23.74
CA LEU A 434 0.58 7.39 -23.67
C LEU A 434 1.78 6.45 -23.51
N ASP A 435 2.88 6.79 -24.16
CA ASP A 435 4.17 6.13 -23.94
C ASP A 435 4.75 6.51 -22.56
N LEU A 436 5.62 5.66 -22.03
CA LEU A 436 6.36 5.98 -20.81
C LEU A 436 7.34 7.12 -21.06
N PRO A 437 7.38 8.15 -20.20
CA PRO A 437 8.23 9.33 -20.41
C PRO A 437 9.71 9.09 -20.12
N ASP A 438 10.05 7.99 -19.47
CA ASP A 438 11.36 7.79 -18.86
C ASP A 438 11.73 6.30 -18.83
N PRO A 439 12.91 5.91 -19.37
CA PRO A 439 13.35 4.51 -19.33
C PRO A 439 13.68 3.98 -17.93
N ARG A 440 13.76 4.86 -16.92
CA ARG A 440 13.96 4.48 -15.52
C ARG A 440 12.68 3.98 -14.83
N ILE A 441 11.54 4.10 -15.50
CA ILE A 441 10.27 3.52 -15.02
C ILE A 441 10.31 2.02 -15.26
N THR A 442 10.32 1.25 -14.17
CA THR A 442 10.50 -0.21 -14.19
C THR A 442 9.26 -1.00 -13.75
N GLY A 443 8.13 -0.32 -13.52
CA GLY A 443 6.85 -0.98 -13.31
C GLY A 443 6.33 -1.64 -14.60
N HIS A 444 5.36 -2.53 -14.46
CA HIS A 444 4.75 -3.29 -15.54
C HIS A 444 3.28 -2.91 -15.74
N ASP A 445 2.80 -2.98 -16.97
CA ASP A 445 1.38 -2.76 -17.29
C ASP A 445 0.53 -3.93 -16.77
N LEU A 446 -0.41 -3.62 -15.87
CA LEU A 446 -1.31 -4.60 -15.25
C LEU A 446 -2.57 -4.89 -16.08
N THR A 447 -2.77 -4.22 -17.21
CA THR A 447 -3.99 -4.40 -18.03
C THR A 447 -4.25 -5.85 -18.48
N PRO A 448 -3.24 -6.71 -18.72
CA PRO A 448 -3.47 -8.13 -18.97
C PRO A 448 -4.17 -8.85 -17.82
N LEU A 449 -3.85 -8.48 -16.56
CA LEU A 449 -4.48 -9.06 -15.37
C LEU A 449 -5.91 -8.54 -15.16
N PHE A 450 -6.27 -7.36 -15.66
CA PHE A 450 -7.66 -6.90 -15.64
C PHE A 450 -8.56 -7.76 -16.52
N VAL A 451 -8.03 -8.26 -17.63
CA VAL A 451 -8.75 -9.15 -18.57
C VAL A 451 -8.79 -10.58 -18.04
N ASN A 452 -7.66 -11.10 -17.62
CA ASN A 452 -7.52 -12.43 -17.05
C ASN A 452 -6.67 -12.38 -15.77
N PRO A 453 -7.28 -12.42 -14.58
CA PRO A 453 -6.56 -12.40 -13.28
C PRO A 453 -5.50 -13.48 -13.11
N ASP A 454 -5.65 -14.60 -13.84
CA ASP A 454 -4.76 -15.76 -13.81
C ASP A 454 -3.81 -15.81 -15.02
N ALA A 455 -3.69 -14.70 -15.78
CA ALA A 455 -2.75 -14.64 -16.90
C ALA A 455 -1.33 -15.00 -16.45
N ASN A 456 -0.52 -15.51 -17.40
CA ASN A 456 0.88 -15.77 -17.11
C ASN A 456 1.58 -14.48 -16.69
N TRP A 457 2.18 -14.49 -15.49
CA TRP A 457 2.81 -13.34 -14.87
C TRP A 457 4.07 -13.81 -14.11
N GLU A 458 5.22 -13.59 -14.70
CA GLU A 458 6.51 -14.02 -14.15
C GLU A 458 7.27 -12.89 -13.44
N VAL A 459 6.61 -11.73 -13.32
CA VAL A 459 7.18 -10.54 -12.69
C VAL A 459 7.09 -10.66 -11.18
N PRO A 460 8.20 -10.65 -10.45
CA PRO A 460 8.15 -10.63 -8.99
C PRO A 460 7.86 -9.22 -8.47
N ALA A 461 7.23 -9.13 -7.31
CA ALA A 461 7.18 -7.88 -6.56
C ALA A 461 8.49 -7.65 -5.81
N GLN A 462 8.91 -6.38 -5.67
CA GLN A 462 10.13 -5.98 -4.96
C GLN A 462 9.88 -4.78 -4.06
N SER A 463 10.45 -4.83 -2.87
CA SER A 463 10.45 -3.73 -1.90
C SER A 463 11.85 -3.48 -1.35
N THR A 464 12.18 -2.22 -1.04
CA THR A 464 13.48 -1.80 -0.50
C THR A 464 13.26 -0.88 0.70
N TYR A 465 13.99 -1.10 1.81
CA TYR A 465 13.83 -0.22 2.96
C TYR A 465 15.13 -0.03 3.76
N GLY A 466 15.32 1.19 4.30
CA GLY A 466 16.40 1.59 5.20
C GLY A 466 17.73 1.80 4.48
N ASP A 467 18.17 0.84 3.69
CA ASP A 467 19.34 0.90 2.82
C ASP A 467 19.01 0.31 1.44
N VAL A 468 19.73 0.71 0.41
CA VAL A 468 19.57 0.20 -0.96
C VAL A 468 19.90 -1.29 -1.09
N ALA A 469 20.66 -1.84 -0.15
CA ALA A 469 21.02 -3.26 -0.10
C ALA A 469 20.00 -4.12 0.68
N ASN A 470 19.06 -3.51 1.41
CA ASN A 470 18.00 -4.24 2.10
C ASN A 470 16.80 -4.38 1.15
N ASN A 471 16.60 -5.56 0.62
CA ASN A 471 15.58 -5.81 -0.39
C ASN A 471 14.77 -7.06 -0.08
N MET A 472 13.52 -7.05 -0.48
CA MET A 472 12.64 -8.20 -0.55
C MET A 472 12.26 -8.44 -2.02
N ILE A 473 12.18 -9.72 -2.41
CA ILE A 473 11.57 -10.15 -3.67
C ILE A 473 10.53 -11.23 -3.41
N ARG A 474 9.38 -11.11 -4.04
CA ARG A 474 8.21 -11.96 -3.85
C ARG A 474 7.73 -12.51 -5.19
N THR A 475 7.83 -13.81 -5.36
CA THR A 475 7.17 -14.57 -6.44
C THR A 475 5.83 -15.10 -5.94
N GLU A 476 5.07 -15.80 -6.76
CA GLU A 476 3.79 -16.40 -6.33
C GLU A 476 3.98 -17.42 -5.19
N GLU A 477 5.08 -18.18 -5.22
CA GLU A 477 5.31 -19.30 -4.30
C GLU A 477 6.31 -18.98 -3.18
N ARG A 478 7.22 -18.05 -3.39
CA ARG A 478 8.40 -17.84 -2.54
C ARG A 478 8.68 -16.37 -2.28
N LYS A 479 9.32 -16.15 -1.16
CA LYS A 479 9.87 -14.83 -0.81
C LYS A 479 11.32 -14.96 -0.35
N LEU A 480 12.14 -14.00 -0.74
CA LEU A 480 13.49 -13.79 -0.22
C LEU A 480 13.57 -12.39 0.36
N ILE A 481 14.11 -12.26 1.55
CA ILE A 481 14.57 -10.99 2.12
C ILE A 481 16.08 -11.08 2.24
N GLN A 482 16.78 -10.05 1.75
CA GLN A 482 18.23 -9.93 1.86
C GLN A 482 18.58 -8.62 2.57
N TYR A 483 19.46 -8.69 3.55
CA TYR A 483 19.92 -7.57 4.34
C TYR A 483 21.35 -7.15 4.00
N MET A 484 21.69 -5.90 4.29
CA MET A 484 22.98 -5.29 3.98
C MET A 484 24.19 -5.97 4.68
N ASP A 485 23.95 -6.67 5.78
CA ASP A 485 24.97 -7.44 6.50
C ASP A 485 25.17 -8.86 5.94
N GLY A 486 24.37 -9.28 4.95
CA GLY A 486 24.35 -10.62 4.35
C GLY A 486 23.35 -11.57 5.01
N GLY A 487 22.62 -11.14 6.03
CA GLY A 487 21.51 -11.89 6.61
C GLY A 487 20.40 -12.13 5.57
N ARG A 488 19.70 -13.27 5.67
CA ARG A 488 18.66 -13.66 4.72
C ARG A 488 17.49 -14.33 5.41
N GLU A 489 16.32 -14.16 4.80
CA GLU A 489 15.12 -14.92 5.12
C GLU A 489 14.52 -15.46 3.81
N VAL A 490 14.08 -16.72 3.83
CA VAL A 490 13.41 -17.37 2.70
C VAL A 490 12.16 -18.05 3.20
N TYR A 491 11.03 -17.80 2.56
CA TYR A 491 9.73 -18.33 2.97
C TYR A 491 9.01 -19.07 1.84
N ASP A 492 8.28 -20.14 2.19
CA ASP A 492 7.36 -20.87 1.31
C ASP A 492 5.96 -20.27 1.46
N MET A 493 5.64 -19.28 0.66
CA MET A 493 4.42 -18.49 0.80
C MET A 493 3.11 -19.24 0.51
N LEU A 494 3.20 -20.50 0.01
CA LEU A 494 2.04 -21.37 -0.16
C LEU A 494 1.75 -22.21 1.10
N LYS A 495 2.78 -22.43 1.95
CA LYS A 495 2.66 -23.28 3.14
C LYS A 495 2.77 -22.50 4.43
N ASP A 496 3.51 -21.41 4.38
CA ASP A 496 3.83 -20.52 5.49
C ASP A 496 3.65 -19.05 5.05
N PRO A 497 2.41 -18.64 4.75
CA PRO A 497 2.11 -17.30 4.28
C PRO A 497 2.30 -16.23 5.38
N GLU A 498 2.35 -16.62 6.66
CA GLU A 498 2.62 -15.73 7.80
C GLU A 498 4.13 -15.59 8.12
N GLU A 499 4.99 -16.26 7.35
CA GLU A 499 6.46 -16.12 7.47
C GLU A 499 7.04 -16.61 8.81
N PHE A 500 6.48 -17.70 9.39
CA PHE A 500 6.95 -18.25 10.67
C PHE A 500 8.29 -18.99 10.55
N ASP A 501 8.52 -19.72 9.46
CA ASP A 501 9.65 -20.63 9.31
C ASP A 501 10.69 -20.09 8.31
N ASN A 502 11.75 -19.44 8.77
CA ASN A 502 12.84 -19.04 7.90
C ASN A 502 13.60 -20.25 7.35
N LEU A 503 13.56 -20.43 6.04
CA LEU A 503 14.18 -21.55 5.32
C LEU A 503 15.59 -21.23 4.79
N ALA A 504 16.10 -20.02 4.95
CA ALA A 504 17.39 -19.59 4.44
C ALA A 504 18.52 -20.53 4.86
N GLY A 505 19.35 -20.97 3.91
CA GLY A 505 20.46 -21.89 4.14
C GLY A 505 20.05 -23.35 4.43
N LYS A 506 18.74 -23.68 4.53
CA LYS A 506 18.31 -25.07 4.70
C LYS A 506 18.44 -25.83 3.36
N SER A 507 18.94 -27.06 3.40
CA SER A 507 19.25 -27.86 2.19
C SER A 507 18.06 -28.03 1.24
N VAL A 508 16.85 -27.97 1.76
CA VAL A 508 15.58 -28.12 1.01
C VAL A 508 15.33 -26.95 0.05
N VAL A 509 15.89 -25.78 0.29
CA VAL A 509 15.65 -24.57 -0.50
C VAL A 509 16.89 -23.98 -1.20
N VAL A 510 18.06 -24.57 -1.08
CA VAL A 510 19.32 -24.00 -1.65
C VAL A 510 19.19 -23.63 -3.14
N LYS A 511 18.53 -24.48 -3.94
CA LYS A 511 18.31 -24.17 -5.36
C LYS A 511 17.34 -23.00 -5.55
N THR A 512 16.25 -22.99 -4.81
CA THR A 512 15.22 -21.95 -4.85
C THR A 512 15.77 -20.62 -4.36
N GLU A 513 16.58 -20.63 -3.30
CA GLU A 513 17.28 -19.45 -2.78
C GLU A 513 18.17 -18.83 -3.86
N ALA A 514 19.00 -19.62 -4.55
CA ALA A 514 19.85 -19.15 -5.65
C ALA A 514 19.04 -18.59 -6.86
N GLU A 515 17.88 -19.18 -7.15
CA GLU A 515 16.96 -18.67 -8.17
C GLU A 515 16.36 -17.32 -7.77
N LEU A 516 15.95 -17.16 -6.51
CA LEU A 516 15.43 -15.91 -5.97
C LEU A 516 16.50 -14.81 -5.91
N GLU A 517 17.73 -15.15 -5.51
CA GLU A 517 18.88 -14.23 -5.56
C GLU A 517 19.10 -13.70 -6.97
N LYS A 518 19.07 -14.57 -7.96
CA LYS A 518 19.22 -14.18 -9.35
C LYS A 518 18.07 -13.27 -9.83
N LEU A 519 16.84 -13.56 -9.42
CA LEU A 519 15.69 -12.70 -9.72
C LEU A 519 15.84 -11.33 -9.06
N LEU A 520 16.33 -11.30 -7.82
CA LEU A 520 16.59 -10.05 -7.11
C LEU A 520 17.70 -9.24 -7.80
N GLU A 521 18.80 -9.88 -8.22
CA GLU A 521 19.87 -9.24 -8.99
C GLU A 521 19.32 -8.60 -10.27
N ILE A 522 18.50 -9.34 -11.05
CA ILE A 522 17.86 -8.83 -12.26
C ILE A 522 16.98 -7.61 -11.92
N ALA A 523 16.13 -7.71 -10.91
CA ALA A 523 15.23 -6.62 -10.50
C ALA A 523 16.01 -5.39 -10.00
N ILE A 524 17.17 -5.59 -9.38
CA ILE A 524 18.07 -4.50 -8.96
C ILE A 524 18.76 -3.88 -10.19
N GLU A 525 19.13 -4.67 -11.19
CA GLU A 525 19.78 -4.19 -12.41
C GLU A 525 18.80 -3.52 -13.39
N GLU A 526 17.54 -3.96 -13.44
CA GLU A 526 16.51 -3.34 -14.27
C GLU A 526 16.37 -1.83 -13.99
N GLY A 527 16.33 -1.05 -15.07
CA GLY A 527 16.32 0.42 -14.97
C GLY A 527 17.66 1.04 -14.59
N SER A 528 18.76 0.25 -14.53
CA SER A 528 20.09 0.82 -14.42
C SER A 528 20.43 1.57 -15.72
N TYR A 529 20.59 2.89 -15.60
CA TYR A 529 21.09 3.72 -16.69
C TYR A 529 22.54 3.32 -16.96
N SER A 530 22.81 2.68 -18.11
CA SER A 530 24.18 2.63 -18.60
C SER A 530 24.57 4.06 -18.98
N SER A 531 25.30 4.73 -18.11
CA SER A 531 25.99 5.98 -18.46
C SER A 531 27.09 5.63 -19.48
N ASN A 532 26.75 5.60 -20.75
CA ASN A 532 27.73 5.77 -21.81
C ASN A 532 27.93 7.25 -22.10
#